data_e829f3e549ea8855e313f75f1357720e
#
_entry.id   e829f3e549ea8855e313f75f1357720e
#
_cell.length_a   1.000
_cell.length_b   1.000
_cell.length_c   1.000
_cell.angle_alpha   90.00
_cell.angle_beta   90.00
_cell.angle_gamma   90.00
#
_symmetry.space_group_name_H-M   'P 1'
#
loop_
_entity.id
_entity.type
_entity.pdbx_description
1 polymer ?
#
loop_
_entity_poly.entity_id
_entity_poly.type
_entity_poly.pdbx_seq_one_letter_code
_entity_poly.pdbx_strand_id
1 'polypeptide(L)'
;MKLVLAEKPSVAQSLAKVLGANKRCDGYLEGNGYVVSWCVGHLVELSQPEAYNETYAKWRLEDLPILPTAWMYQVSASTKKQFGILKDLMKREDVKSLVCATDAGREGELIFRLVYHQADCRKPFERLWISSMEDQAIRDGFAHLEPSTQYDALYEAALCRERADWIVGMNATRLFSCLYHQTLNVGRVMTPTLAMVVMRDAEIAAFVPKPFYTVQLGMDGITAASRRFDDKEDAQEVLAKCKESMKAMVKSMDRKEKTEHAPLLYDLTSLQRDANRILGFTAQQTLNYTQALYEKKLVTYPRTDSRYLTEDMKPMLPSLITQVAEKIGADAADWKADNGTELSVDGMCDSRKVSDHHAIIPTGTMCAADLAALPSGEKAILQLIAVRLLCAAAPNHRYAEDMIVLVCGGEEFTKKVRTVLYSGWKNIWQHFYPSKEKEQKPCGGPILYPNAMVSFSQAEIKEGKTTAPKHFTDVIHFESRQWKYSKCKGAG
;
A
#
# COMPACT_ATOMS: atom_id res chain seq x y z
N MET A 1 -9.00 39.52 -6.25
CA MET A 1 -8.20 38.33 -6.59
C MET A 1 -8.62 37.16 -5.70
N LYS A 2 -8.38 35.90 -6.11
CA LYS A 2 -8.48 34.68 -5.26
C LYS A 2 -7.07 34.26 -4.80
N LEU A 3 -6.89 33.97 -3.50
CA LEU A 3 -5.66 33.42 -2.95
C LEU A 3 -5.75 31.91 -2.92
N VAL A 4 -4.93 31.25 -3.70
CA VAL A 4 -4.82 29.79 -3.76
C VAL A 4 -3.68 29.34 -2.85
N LEU A 5 -3.97 28.46 -1.90
CA LEU A 5 -3.00 27.95 -0.95
C LEU A 5 -2.75 26.46 -1.16
N ALA A 6 -1.59 26.15 -1.72
CA ALA A 6 -1.15 24.76 -1.93
C ALA A 6 -0.37 24.22 -0.70
N GLU A 7 -0.21 22.90 -0.59
CA GLU A 7 0.55 22.30 0.49
C GLU A 7 2.07 22.45 0.30
N LYS A 8 2.54 22.47 -0.97
CA LYS A 8 3.96 22.48 -1.32
C LYS A 8 4.27 23.46 -2.47
N PRO A 9 5.52 23.97 -2.54
CA PRO A 9 5.94 24.85 -3.63
C PRO A 9 5.77 24.25 -5.03
N SER A 10 6.06 22.97 -5.22
CA SER A 10 5.94 22.28 -6.52
C SER A 10 4.48 22.24 -7.01
N VAL A 11 3.54 21.94 -6.10
CA VAL A 11 2.11 21.96 -6.38
C VAL A 11 1.64 23.39 -6.73
N ALA A 12 2.05 24.38 -5.94
CA ALA A 12 1.73 25.80 -6.21
C ALA A 12 2.20 26.24 -7.61
N GLN A 13 3.40 25.85 -8.02
CA GLN A 13 3.90 26.17 -9.36
C GLN A 13 3.07 25.53 -10.47
N SER A 14 2.63 24.29 -10.29
CA SER A 14 1.77 23.58 -11.23
C SER A 14 0.40 24.26 -11.36
N LEU A 15 -0.22 24.64 -10.23
CA LEU A 15 -1.47 25.37 -10.19
C LEU A 15 -1.33 26.76 -10.84
N ALA A 16 -0.29 27.51 -10.47
CA ALA A 16 -0.03 28.85 -10.99
C ALA A 16 0.14 28.85 -12.51
N LYS A 17 0.87 27.87 -13.06
CA LYS A 17 1.05 27.70 -14.51
C LYS A 17 -0.30 27.56 -15.23
N VAL A 18 -1.19 26.70 -14.73
CA VAL A 18 -2.49 26.44 -15.35
C VAL A 18 -3.42 27.64 -15.19
N LEU A 19 -3.36 28.35 -14.06
CA LEU A 19 -4.17 29.54 -13.77
C LEU A 19 -3.65 30.82 -14.44
N GLY A 20 -2.44 30.80 -15.02
CA GLY A 20 -1.82 31.97 -15.63
C GLY A 20 -1.23 32.96 -14.63
N ALA A 21 -0.94 32.52 -13.39
CA ALA A 21 -0.29 33.33 -12.36
C ALA A 21 1.25 33.25 -12.51
N ASN A 22 1.81 33.96 -13.48
CA ASN A 22 3.21 33.75 -13.92
C ASN A 22 4.22 34.73 -13.28
N LYS A 23 3.77 35.82 -12.62
CA LYS A 23 4.66 36.78 -11.96
C LYS A 23 5.18 36.20 -10.66
N ARG A 24 6.49 35.94 -10.60
CA ARG A 24 7.15 35.47 -9.38
C ARG A 24 7.38 36.56 -8.37
N CYS A 25 7.02 36.29 -7.12
CA CYS A 25 7.24 37.14 -5.96
C CYS A 25 7.93 36.31 -4.84
N ASP A 26 8.31 36.95 -3.73
CA ASP A 26 8.88 36.23 -2.58
C ASP A 26 7.77 35.43 -1.87
N GLY A 27 7.82 34.12 -2.00
CA GLY A 27 6.88 33.17 -1.38
C GLY A 27 5.53 32.99 -2.09
N TYR A 28 5.30 33.57 -3.28
CA TYR A 28 4.07 33.37 -4.05
C TYR A 28 4.24 33.69 -5.55
N LEU A 29 3.23 33.37 -6.36
CA LEU A 29 3.10 33.75 -7.75
C LEU A 29 1.79 34.53 -7.94
N GLU A 30 1.77 35.50 -8.85
CA GLU A 30 0.61 36.37 -9.08
C GLU A 30 0.31 36.55 -10.56
N GLY A 31 -0.95 36.61 -10.94
CA GLY A 31 -1.41 36.88 -12.29
C GLY A 31 -2.83 36.40 -12.53
N ASN A 32 -3.45 36.89 -13.59
CA ASN A 32 -4.77 36.49 -14.07
C ASN A 32 -5.87 36.41 -12.98
N GLY A 33 -5.86 37.36 -12.03
CA GLY A 33 -6.84 37.36 -10.92
C GLY A 33 -6.55 36.43 -9.76
N TYR A 34 -5.42 35.69 -9.79
CA TYR A 34 -4.99 34.77 -8.76
C TYR A 34 -3.69 35.19 -8.08
N VAL A 35 -3.60 34.89 -6.80
CA VAL A 35 -2.36 34.84 -6.02
C VAL A 35 -2.18 33.39 -5.58
N VAL A 36 -1.10 32.73 -5.97
CA VAL A 36 -0.85 31.33 -5.64
C VAL A 36 0.35 31.24 -4.71
N SER A 37 0.13 30.76 -3.50
CA SER A 37 1.16 30.55 -2.50
C SER A 37 1.11 29.13 -1.94
N TRP A 38 1.95 28.82 -0.97
CA TRP A 38 2.10 27.45 -0.48
C TRP A 38 2.45 27.36 1.00
N CYS A 39 2.11 26.25 1.60
CA CYS A 39 2.70 25.78 2.83
C CYS A 39 4.01 25.02 2.53
N VAL A 40 4.72 24.61 3.56
CA VAL A 40 5.87 23.69 3.48
C VAL A 40 5.62 22.48 4.40
N GLY A 41 4.42 21.90 4.30
CA GLY A 41 3.84 21.02 5.28
C GLY A 41 3.16 21.83 6.39
N HIS A 42 3.17 21.33 7.64
CA HIS A 42 2.61 22.04 8.78
C HIS A 42 3.43 23.30 9.11
N LEU A 43 2.78 24.46 9.07
CA LEU A 43 3.35 25.74 9.52
C LEU A 43 2.94 26.07 10.96
N VAL A 44 1.81 25.54 11.37
CA VAL A 44 1.20 25.74 12.68
C VAL A 44 1.06 24.38 13.34
N GLU A 45 1.40 24.30 14.63
CA GLU A 45 1.42 23.08 15.42
C GLU A 45 0.86 23.35 16.82
N LEU A 46 0.45 22.29 17.53
CA LEU A 46 0.06 22.40 18.94
C LEU A 46 1.25 22.88 19.77
N SER A 47 0.97 23.83 20.66
CA SER A 47 1.98 24.36 21.59
C SER A 47 2.51 23.29 22.53
N GLN A 48 3.75 23.44 22.97
CA GLN A 48 4.35 22.58 23.96
C GLN A 48 3.72 22.84 25.35
N PRO A 49 3.80 21.87 26.29
CA PRO A 49 3.18 22.00 27.62
C PRO A 49 3.55 23.25 28.39
N GLU A 50 4.79 23.72 28.28
CA GLU A 50 5.27 24.93 28.94
C GLU A 50 4.53 26.20 28.49
N ALA A 51 3.91 26.21 27.32
CA ALA A 51 3.07 27.34 26.88
C ALA A 51 1.75 27.43 27.69
N TYR A 52 1.28 26.33 28.26
CA TYR A 52 0.10 26.28 29.13
C TYR A 52 0.43 26.62 30.57
N ASN A 53 1.60 26.17 31.07
CA ASN A 53 2.11 26.49 32.37
C ASN A 53 3.64 26.31 32.40
N GLU A 54 4.40 27.33 32.82
CA GLU A 54 5.86 27.30 32.87
C GLU A 54 6.41 26.17 33.74
N THR A 55 5.66 25.69 34.75
CA THR A 55 6.05 24.56 35.59
C THR A 55 6.24 23.28 34.78
N TYR A 56 5.53 23.13 33.67
CA TYR A 56 5.61 21.98 32.75
C TYR A 56 6.91 21.93 31.94
N ALA A 57 7.78 22.97 32.02
CA ALA A 57 9.10 22.91 31.40
C ALA A 57 9.98 21.78 32.00
N LYS A 58 9.77 21.48 33.28
CA LYS A 58 10.40 20.33 33.95
C LYS A 58 9.43 19.15 33.94
N TRP A 59 9.95 17.96 33.64
CA TRP A 59 9.13 16.75 33.64
C TRP A 59 9.07 16.17 35.08
N ARG A 60 7.87 16.14 35.62
CA ARG A 60 7.61 15.64 36.99
C ARG A 60 6.33 14.82 36.99
N LEU A 61 6.28 13.77 37.81
CA LEU A 61 5.11 12.89 37.94
C LEU A 61 3.89 13.60 38.50
N GLU A 62 4.11 14.55 39.40
CA GLU A 62 3.05 15.33 40.06
C GLU A 62 2.28 16.25 39.11
N ASP A 63 2.87 16.57 37.96
CA ASP A 63 2.23 17.43 36.93
C ASP A 63 1.31 16.66 35.98
N LEU A 64 1.26 15.33 36.11
CA LEU A 64 0.50 14.46 35.17
C LEU A 64 -0.86 14.06 35.75
N PRO A 65 -1.90 13.97 34.95
CA PRO A 65 -1.91 14.20 33.49
C PRO A 65 -2.07 15.69 33.13
N ILE A 66 -1.35 16.15 32.08
CA ILE A 66 -1.52 17.47 31.49
C ILE A 66 -2.71 17.39 30.53
N LEU A 67 -3.82 18.04 30.87
CA LEU A 67 -5.06 18.06 30.09
C LEU A 67 -5.46 19.51 29.83
N PRO A 68 -5.12 20.08 28.64
CA PRO A 68 -5.50 21.44 28.30
C PRO A 68 -7.02 21.63 28.23
N THR A 69 -7.53 22.66 28.89
CA THR A 69 -8.94 23.06 28.78
C THR A 69 -9.21 23.89 27.53
N ALA A 70 -8.18 24.61 27.05
CA ALA A 70 -8.19 25.34 25.79
C ALA A 70 -6.92 25.00 25.00
N TRP A 71 -7.06 24.74 23.70
CA TRP A 71 -5.94 24.36 22.85
C TRP A 71 -5.19 25.59 22.34
N MET A 72 -3.89 25.60 22.51
CA MET A 72 -2.99 26.66 22.05
C MET A 72 -2.19 26.16 20.84
N TYR A 73 -2.10 26.99 19.82
CA TYR A 73 -1.35 26.72 18.60
C TYR A 73 -0.23 27.76 18.45
N GLN A 74 0.88 27.34 17.88
CA GLN A 74 2.04 28.18 17.62
C GLN A 74 2.53 28.00 16.18
N VAL A 75 3.15 29.05 15.62
CA VAL A 75 3.85 28.95 14.34
C VAL A 75 5.22 28.31 14.58
N SER A 76 5.53 27.27 13.82
CA SER A 76 6.84 26.62 13.89
C SER A 76 7.96 27.59 13.55
N ALA A 77 9.03 27.60 14.34
CA ALA A 77 10.15 28.53 14.17
C ALA A 77 10.77 28.46 12.76
N SER A 78 10.87 27.26 12.20
CA SER A 78 11.45 27.02 10.86
C SER A 78 10.61 27.55 9.71
N THR A 79 9.29 27.73 9.92
CA THR A 79 8.35 28.13 8.86
C THR A 79 7.81 29.56 9.02
N LYS A 80 8.29 30.28 10.04
CA LYS A 80 7.82 31.61 10.43
C LYS A 80 7.81 32.62 9.26
N LYS A 81 8.85 32.58 8.39
CA LYS A 81 8.91 33.46 7.22
C LYS A 81 7.73 33.21 6.28
N GLN A 82 7.50 31.94 5.91
CA GLN A 82 6.42 31.60 4.97
C GLN A 82 5.03 31.86 5.58
N PHE A 83 4.85 31.57 6.86
CA PHE A 83 3.62 31.95 7.56
C PHE A 83 3.37 33.45 7.54
N GLY A 84 4.41 34.29 7.74
CA GLY A 84 4.30 35.76 7.64
C GLY A 84 3.78 36.21 6.26
N ILE A 85 4.38 35.67 5.18
CA ILE A 85 3.94 35.94 3.80
C ILE A 85 2.46 35.57 3.61
N LEU A 86 2.04 34.37 4.03
CA LEU A 86 0.65 33.93 3.91
C LEU A 86 -0.31 34.83 4.68
N LYS A 87 0.07 35.22 5.91
CA LYS A 87 -0.73 36.15 6.74
C LYS A 87 -0.91 37.51 6.06
N ASP A 88 0.16 38.03 5.46
CA ASP A 88 0.10 39.30 4.75
C ASP A 88 -0.76 39.20 3.47
N LEU A 89 -0.63 38.14 2.70
CA LEU A 89 -1.46 37.86 1.54
C LEU A 89 -2.96 37.71 1.90
N MET A 90 -3.27 37.03 3.02
CA MET A 90 -4.63 36.90 3.51
C MET A 90 -5.24 38.26 3.94
N LYS A 91 -4.41 39.21 4.36
CA LYS A 91 -4.86 40.58 4.75
C LYS A 91 -5.03 41.53 3.57
N ARG A 92 -4.47 41.26 2.40
CA ARG A 92 -4.56 42.12 1.20
C ARG A 92 -6.03 42.44 0.91
N GLU A 93 -6.34 43.70 0.68
CA GLU A 93 -7.71 44.17 0.38
C GLU A 93 -8.24 43.70 -0.97
N ASP A 94 -7.35 43.50 -1.95
CA ASP A 94 -7.69 42.99 -3.28
C ASP A 94 -7.92 41.48 -3.33
N VAL A 95 -7.49 40.73 -2.32
CA VAL A 95 -7.82 39.32 -2.12
C VAL A 95 -9.20 39.24 -1.48
N LYS A 96 -10.20 38.73 -2.21
CA LYS A 96 -11.60 38.64 -1.75
C LYS A 96 -11.98 37.28 -1.18
N SER A 97 -11.37 36.20 -1.67
CA SER A 97 -11.63 34.84 -1.22
C SER A 97 -10.38 33.99 -1.33
N LEU A 98 -10.40 32.82 -0.66
CA LEU A 98 -9.31 31.84 -0.71
C LEU A 98 -9.77 30.57 -1.39
N VAL A 99 -8.79 29.79 -1.88
CA VAL A 99 -8.98 28.42 -2.33
C VAL A 99 -8.02 27.52 -1.53
N CYS A 100 -8.59 26.61 -0.76
CA CYS A 100 -7.85 25.54 -0.11
C CYS A 100 -7.43 24.52 -1.18
N ALA A 101 -6.19 24.55 -1.59
CA ALA A 101 -5.59 23.69 -2.61
C ALA A 101 -4.44 22.84 -2.05
N THR A 102 -4.48 22.57 -0.75
CA THR A 102 -3.65 21.55 -0.09
C THR A 102 -4.10 20.16 -0.52
N ASP A 103 -3.29 19.14 -0.27
CA ASP A 103 -3.62 17.77 -0.67
C ASP A 103 -5.06 17.40 -0.25
N ALA A 104 -5.80 16.74 -1.12
CA ALA A 104 -7.18 16.38 -0.87
C ALA A 104 -7.23 15.24 0.16
N GLY A 105 -7.47 15.59 1.41
CA GLY A 105 -7.46 14.67 2.53
C GLY A 105 -7.47 15.40 3.88
N ARG A 106 -7.59 14.60 4.93
CA ARG A 106 -7.70 15.09 6.31
C ARG A 106 -6.52 15.98 6.73
N GLU A 107 -5.30 15.58 6.39
CA GLU A 107 -4.09 16.34 6.77
C GLU A 107 -3.99 17.67 6.01
N GLY A 108 -4.32 17.69 4.71
CA GLY A 108 -4.33 18.91 3.92
C GLY A 108 -5.36 19.92 4.42
N GLU A 109 -6.55 19.43 4.81
CA GLU A 109 -7.58 20.29 5.41
C GLU A 109 -7.10 20.89 6.75
N LEU A 110 -6.43 20.09 7.59
CA LEU A 110 -5.84 20.55 8.84
C LEU A 110 -4.77 21.62 8.61
N ILE A 111 -3.82 21.38 7.71
CA ILE A 111 -2.74 22.31 7.37
C ILE A 111 -3.32 23.67 6.96
N PHE A 112 -4.28 23.67 6.03
CA PHE A 112 -4.89 24.91 5.55
C PHE A 112 -5.63 25.66 6.67
N ARG A 113 -6.51 24.98 7.40
CA ARG A 113 -7.37 25.64 8.40
C ARG A 113 -6.59 26.14 9.63
N LEU A 114 -5.54 25.42 10.04
CA LEU A 114 -4.66 25.91 11.11
C LEU A 114 -3.97 27.22 10.69
N VAL A 115 -3.47 27.32 9.45
CA VAL A 115 -2.88 28.57 8.93
C VAL A 115 -3.93 29.66 8.82
N TYR A 116 -5.12 29.36 8.30
CA TYR A 116 -6.23 30.30 8.16
C TYR A 116 -6.66 30.88 9.51
N HIS A 117 -6.85 30.04 10.53
CA HIS A 117 -7.22 30.48 11.87
C HIS A 117 -6.08 31.24 12.58
N GLN A 118 -4.84 30.76 12.48
CA GLN A 118 -3.67 31.41 13.10
C GLN A 118 -3.35 32.78 12.46
N ALA A 119 -3.72 32.98 11.20
CA ALA A 119 -3.62 34.25 10.53
C ALA A 119 -4.77 35.25 10.88
N ASP A 120 -5.78 34.80 11.65
CA ASP A 120 -7.04 35.48 11.93
C ASP A 120 -7.75 35.91 10.64
N CYS A 121 -7.75 35.05 9.63
CA CYS A 121 -8.43 35.29 8.37
C CYS A 121 -9.93 35.00 8.51
N ARG A 122 -10.78 35.88 7.96
CA ARG A 122 -12.25 35.73 7.98
C ARG A 122 -12.86 35.78 6.58
N LYS A 123 -12.02 35.75 5.55
CA LYS A 123 -12.49 35.77 4.15
C LYS A 123 -13.06 34.39 3.79
N PRO A 124 -14.11 34.34 2.95
CA PRO A 124 -14.67 33.04 2.53
C PRO A 124 -13.64 32.26 1.75
N PHE A 125 -13.72 30.91 1.87
CA PHE A 125 -12.89 30.01 1.08
C PHE A 125 -13.67 28.82 0.53
N GLU A 126 -13.16 28.29 -0.58
CA GLU A 126 -13.65 27.13 -1.30
C GLU A 126 -12.57 26.05 -1.30
N ARG A 127 -12.94 24.80 -1.55
CA ARG A 127 -12.04 23.64 -1.59
C ARG A 127 -11.81 23.17 -3.02
N LEU A 128 -10.55 23.02 -3.41
CA LEU A 128 -10.14 22.30 -4.59
C LEU A 128 -9.89 20.84 -4.22
N TRP A 129 -10.70 19.91 -4.77
CA TRP A 129 -10.56 18.49 -4.52
C TRP A 129 -10.19 17.77 -5.80
N ILE A 130 -8.92 17.42 -5.98
CA ILE A 130 -8.38 16.74 -7.16
C ILE A 130 -7.45 15.60 -6.79
N SER A 131 -7.48 14.50 -7.55
CA SER A 131 -6.61 13.33 -7.36
C SER A 131 -5.47 13.26 -8.38
N SER A 132 -5.41 14.19 -9.33
CA SER A 132 -4.36 14.29 -10.35
C SER A 132 -3.88 15.72 -10.50
N MET A 133 -2.60 15.90 -10.81
CA MET A 133 -1.97 17.18 -11.09
C MET A 133 -1.87 17.50 -12.60
N GLU A 134 -2.52 16.73 -13.45
CA GLU A 134 -2.60 17.02 -14.88
C GLU A 134 -3.31 18.34 -15.12
N ASP A 135 -2.90 19.07 -16.17
CA ASP A 135 -3.40 20.41 -16.45
C ASP A 135 -4.93 20.44 -16.64
N GLN A 136 -5.51 19.36 -17.23
CA GLN A 136 -6.95 19.27 -17.40
C GLN A 136 -7.67 19.03 -16.05
N ALA A 137 -7.16 18.14 -15.20
CA ALA A 137 -7.73 17.88 -13.88
C ALA A 137 -7.72 19.16 -13.00
N ILE A 138 -6.67 19.99 -13.13
CA ILE A 138 -6.60 21.28 -12.43
C ILE A 138 -7.68 22.24 -12.97
N ARG A 139 -7.85 22.36 -14.30
CA ARG A 139 -8.89 23.22 -14.89
C ARG A 139 -10.29 22.79 -14.47
N ASP A 140 -10.57 21.51 -14.54
CA ASP A 140 -11.87 20.95 -14.15
C ASP A 140 -12.14 21.15 -12.65
N GLY A 141 -11.13 20.94 -11.80
CA GLY A 141 -11.24 21.19 -10.36
C GLY A 141 -11.53 22.67 -10.04
N PHE A 142 -10.87 23.61 -10.72
CA PHE A 142 -11.15 25.05 -10.54
C PHE A 142 -12.50 25.47 -11.09
N ALA A 143 -13.05 24.75 -12.07
CA ALA A 143 -14.42 24.98 -12.56
C ALA A 143 -15.47 24.44 -11.57
N HIS A 144 -15.10 23.50 -10.68
CA HIS A 144 -16.00 22.82 -9.73
C HIS A 144 -15.49 22.93 -8.30
N LEU A 145 -15.08 24.13 -7.86
CA LEU A 145 -14.69 24.34 -6.45
C LEU A 145 -15.88 24.06 -5.52
N GLU A 146 -15.58 23.39 -4.42
CA GLU A 146 -16.61 22.97 -3.46
C GLU A 146 -16.67 23.91 -2.25
N PRO A 147 -17.87 24.07 -1.64
CA PRO A 147 -18.00 24.89 -0.43
C PRO A 147 -17.18 24.30 0.72
N SER A 148 -16.45 25.16 1.45
CA SER A 148 -15.61 24.75 2.60
C SER A 148 -16.37 23.99 3.68
N THR A 149 -17.67 24.26 3.85
CA THR A 149 -18.52 23.64 4.87
C THR A 149 -18.72 22.14 4.69
N GLN A 150 -18.56 21.61 3.48
CA GLN A 150 -18.60 20.17 3.23
C GLN A 150 -17.46 19.41 3.93
N TYR A 151 -16.37 20.11 4.26
CA TYR A 151 -15.15 19.55 4.84
C TYR A 151 -14.99 19.84 6.34
N ASP A 152 -16.01 20.40 7.00
CA ASP A 152 -15.95 20.72 8.43
C ASP A 152 -15.78 19.44 9.27
N ALA A 153 -16.51 18.38 8.97
CA ALA A 153 -16.37 17.09 9.66
C ALA A 153 -14.98 16.45 9.46
N LEU A 154 -14.39 16.63 8.27
CA LEU A 154 -13.03 16.16 7.98
C LEU A 154 -11.98 16.91 8.80
N TYR A 155 -12.12 18.22 8.91
CA TYR A 155 -11.27 19.07 9.75
C TYR A 155 -11.40 18.70 11.24
N GLU A 156 -12.62 18.54 11.76
CA GLU A 156 -12.84 18.15 13.15
C GLU A 156 -12.24 16.77 13.46
N ALA A 157 -12.33 15.82 12.53
CA ALA A 157 -11.69 14.52 12.67
C ALA A 157 -10.16 14.63 12.72
N ALA A 158 -9.56 15.56 11.95
CA ALA A 158 -8.13 15.84 11.99
C ALA A 158 -7.71 16.46 13.33
N LEU A 159 -8.45 17.45 13.82
CA LEU A 159 -8.23 18.08 15.13
C LEU A 159 -8.32 17.07 16.28
N CYS A 160 -9.37 16.23 16.27
CA CYS A 160 -9.54 15.20 17.30
C CYS A 160 -8.33 14.25 17.33
N ARG A 161 -7.85 13.86 16.16
CA ARG A 161 -6.66 12.99 16.06
C ARG A 161 -5.40 13.69 16.56
N GLU A 162 -5.13 14.93 16.13
CA GLU A 162 -3.95 15.70 16.55
C GLU A 162 -3.92 15.88 18.07
N ARG A 163 -5.06 16.27 18.65
CA ARG A 163 -5.21 16.48 20.10
C ARG A 163 -5.08 15.18 20.89
N ALA A 164 -5.66 14.09 20.41
CA ALA A 164 -5.52 12.76 21.03
C ALA A 164 -4.06 12.27 20.99
N ASP A 165 -3.38 12.45 19.86
CA ASP A 165 -1.95 12.12 19.72
C ASP A 165 -1.08 12.96 20.67
N TRP A 166 -1.40 14.25 20.82
CA TRP A 166 -0.71 15.13 21.79
C TRP A 166 -0.94 14.69 23.23
N ILE A 167 -2.21 14.47 23.65
CA ILE A 167 -2.54 14.05 25.02
C ILE A 167 -1.84 12.73 25.37
N VAL A 168 -2.00 11.72 24.55
CA VAL A 168 -1.43 10.39 24.81
C VAL A 168 0.09 10.42 24.73
N GLY A 169 0.63 10.99 23.66
CA GLY A 169 2.06 11.04 23.43
C GLY A 169 2.80 11.84 24.48
N MET A 170 2.29 13.02 24.81
CA MET A 170 2.92 13.93 25.78
C MET A 170 2.91 13.35 27.20
N ASN A 171 1.73 12.93 27.68
CA ASN A 171 1.61 12.43 29.05
C ASN A 171 2.32 11.09 29.24
N ALA A 172 2.16 10.15 28.32
CA ALA A 172 2.79 8.84 28.45
C ALA A 172 4.33 8.92 28.28
N THR A 173 4.83 9.76 27.36
CA THR A 173 6.26 10.00 27.22
C THR A 173 6.86 10.53 28.53
N ARG A 174 6.25 11.54 29.14
CA ARG A 174 6.71 12.11 30.41
C ARG A 174 6.63 11.10 31.54
N LEU A 175 5.49 10.39 31.66
CA LEU A 175 5.29 9.37 32.70
C LEU A 175 6.40 8.32 32.66
N PHE A 176 6.58 7.66 31.55
CA PHE A 176 7.58 6.60 31.42
C PHE A 176 9.02 7.12 31.52
N SER A 177 9.28 8.32 30.99
CA SER A 177 10.61 8.92 31.10
C SER A 177 10.98 9.26 32.55
N CYS A 178 10.03 9.76 33.36
CA CYS A 178 10.25 10.01 34.76
C CYS A 178 10.42 8.71 35.57
N LEU A 179 9.61 7.68 35.29
CA LEU A 179 9.67 6.40 36.00
C LEU A 179 10.97 5.64 35.73
N TYR A 180 11.49 5.69 34.52
CA TYR A 180 12.68 4.96 34.13
C TYR A 180 13.96 5.81 34.05
N HIS A 181 13.88 7.11 34.42
CA HIS A 181 15.01 8.06 34.41
C HIS A 181 15.74 8.14 33.05
N GLN A 182 15.05 7.97 31.97
CA GLN A 182 15.56 8.08 30.58
C GLN A 182 14.44 8.49 29.64
N THR A 183 14.77 9.15 28.52
CA THR A 183 13.76 9.56 27.55
C THR A 183 13.17 8.35 26.84
N LEU A 184 11.88 8.09 27.09
CA LEU A 184 11.09 7.02 26.48
C LEU A 184 9.91 7.62 25.71
N ASN A 185 10.07 7.73 24.41
CA ASN A 185 9.02 8.27 23.56
C ASN A 185 7.86 7.27 23.41
N VAL A 186 6.65 7.74 23.67
CA VAL A 186 5.42 6.97 23.51
C VAL A 186 4.55 7.61 22.42
N GLY A 187 4.00 6.80 21.53
CA GLY A 187 3.14 7.28 20.47
C GLY A 187 2.14 6.22 20.01
N ARG A 188 1.00 6.67 19.54
CA ARG A 188 -0.14 5.84 19.13
C ARG A 188 0.21 4.78 18.06
N VAL A 189 1.15 5.06 17.19
CA VAL A 189 1.58 4.14 16.12
C VAL A 189 2.89 3.45 16.51
N MET A 190 3.85 4.21 16.97
CA MET A 190 5.21 3.74 17.27
C MET A 190 5.22 2.67 18.37
N THR A 191 4.56 2.92 19.49
CA THR A 191 4.58 2.02 20.64
C THR A 191 3.90 0.67 20.39
N PRO A 192 2.67 0.60 19.81
CA PRO A 192 2.09 -0.67 19.44
C PRO A 192 2.90 -1.43 18.37
N THR A 193 3.53 -0.71 17.46
CA THR A 193 4.40 -1.32 16.45
C THR A 193 5.62 -1.99 17.09
N LEU A 194 6.29 -1.27 18.02
CA LEU A 194 7.40 -1.82 18.78
C LEU A 194 6.97 -3.03 19.62
N ALA A 195 5.83 -2.94 20.30
CA ALA A 195 5.30 -4.05 21.09
C ALA A 195 5.06 -5.31 20.23
N MET A 196 4.53 -5.16 19.02
CA MET A 196 4.37 -6.29 18.08
C MET A 196 5.70 -6.93 17.70
N VAL A 197 6.74 -6.13 17.46
CA VAL A 197 8.09 -6.64 17.12
C VAL A 197 8.68 -7.39 18.32
N VAL A 198 8.64 -6.81 19.50
CA VAL A 198 9.16 -7.43 20.73
C VAL A 198 8.43 -8.73 21.06
N MET A 199 7.10 -8.78 20.94
CA MET A 199 6.34 -10.01 21.14
C MET A 199 6.73 -11.09 20.12
N ARG A 200 6.94 -10.74 18.86
CA ARG A 200 7.39 -11.67 17.84
C ARG A 200 8.80 -12.21 18.13
N ASP A 201 9.71 -11.36 18.58
CA ASP A 201 11.06 -11.77 18.95
C ASP A 201 11.03 -12.71 20.15
N ALA A 202 10.16 -12.47 21.14
CA ALA A 202 9.94 -13.37 22.26
C ALA A 202 9.36 -14.74 21.81
N GLU A 203 8.38 -14.74 20.88
CA GLU A 203 7.85 -15.97 20.28
C GLU A 203 8.95 -16.78 19.59
N ILE A 204 9.84 -16.12 18.84
CA ILE A 204 10.96 -16.76 18.12
C ILE A 204 11.97 -17.32 19.13
N ALA A 205 12.33 -16.54 20.16
CA ALA A 205 13.30 -16.94 21.18
C ALA A 205 12.80 -18.11 22.03
N ALA A 206 11.49 -18.17 22.32
CA ALA A 206 10.87 -19.24 23.07
C ALA A 206 10.56 -20.48 22.21
N PHE A 207 10.73 -20.43 20.91
CA PHE A 207 10.36 -21.52 20.01
C PHE A 207 11.36 -22.69 20.12
N VAL A 208 10.83 -23.88 20.37
CA VAL A 208 11.59 -25.12 20.38
C VAL A 208 11.24 -25.93 19.13
N PRO A 209 12.19 -26.13 18.20
CA PRO A 209 11.96 -26.95 17.02
C PRO A 209 11.65 -28.40 17.40
N LYS A 210 10.53 -28.93 16.87
CA LYS A 210 10.18 -30.34 17.01
C LYS A 210 10.50 -31.08 15.71
N PRO A 211 11.18 -32.24 15.76
CA PRO A 211 11.37 -33.06 14.58
C PRO A 211 10.03 -33.65 14.13
N PHE A 212 9.92 -33.95 12.86
CA PHE A 212 8.85 -34.74 12.29
C PHE A 212 9.37 -35.53 11.08
N TYR A 213 8.71 -36.61 10.76
CA TYR A 213 9.11 -37.53 9.70
C TYR A 213 7.99 -37.69 8.69
N THR A 214 8.33 -37.78 7.42
CA THR A 214 7.38 -38.10 6.33
C THR A 214 7.99 -39.16 5.46
N VAL A 215 7.19 -40.14 5.06
CA VAL A 215 7.59 -41.09 4.04
C VAL A 215 7.29 -40.54 2.68
N GLN A 216 8.23 -40.59 1.77
CA GLN A 216 8.09 -40.11 0.40
C GLN A 216 8.22 -41.27 -0.59
N LEU A 217 7.30 -41.34 -1.57
CA LEU A 217 7.33 -42.27 -2.68
C LEU A 217 7.68 -41.50 -3.96
N GLY A 218 8.81 -41.84 -4.58
CA GLY A 218 9.29 -41.28 -5.83
C GLY A 218 8.83 -42.10 -7.04
N MET A 219 8.02 -41.48 -7.89
CA MET A 219 7.57 -42.03 -9.18
C MET A 219 8.07 -41.09 -10.28
N ASP A 220 8.05 -41.51 -11.56
CA ASP A 220 8.54 -40.70 -12.67
C ASP A 220 8.01 -39.26 -12.64
N GLY A 221 8.84 -38.33 -12.20
CA GLY A 221 8.55 -36.89 -12.09
C GLY A 221 7.60 -36.46 -10.95
N ILE A 222 7.12 -37.40 -10.12
CA ILE A 222 6.17 -37.14 -9.02
C ILE A 222 6.73 -37.68 -7.71
N THR A 223 6.67 -36.89 -6.63
CA THR A 223 6.94 -37.35 -5.27
C THR A 223 5.68 -37.17 -4.43
N ALA A 224 5.09 -38.27 -3.96
CA ALA A 224 3.96 -38.25 -3.05
C ALA A 224 4.46 -38.44 -1.60
N ALA A 225 3.83 -37.73 -0.65
CA ALA A 225 4.22 -37.77 0.76
C ALA A 225 3.07 -38.24 1.64
N SER A 226 3.44 -39.01 2.69
CA SER A 226 2.54 -39.42 3.76
C SER A 226 2.15 -38.22 4.66
N ARG A 227 1.29 -38.43 5.65
CA ARG A 227 1.14 -37.55 6.79
C ARG A 227 2.47 -37.36 7.53
N ARG A 228 2.52 -36.42 8.44
CA ARG A 228 3.65 -36.25 9.36
C ARG A 228 3.52 -37.25 10.50
N PHE A 229 4.65 -37.84 10.87
CA PHE A 229 4.82 -38.69 12.05
C PHE A 229 5.69 -37.91 13.05
N ASP A 230 5.33 -37.95 14.31
CA ASP A 230 6.13 -37.33 15.39
C ASP A 230 7.31 -38.28 15.76
N ASP A 231 7.11 -39.60 15.67
CA ASP A 231 8.12 -40.61 15.96
C ASP A 231 8.70 -41.21 14.69
N LYS A 232 10.01 -41.49 14.74
CA LYS A 232 10.75 -42.05 13.60
C LYS A 232 10.41 -43.51 13.34
N GLU A 233 10.12 -44.23 14.41
CA GLU A 233 9.76 -45.66 14.41
C GLU A 233 8.48 -45.87 13.59
N ASP A 234 7.45 -45.07 13.79
CA ASP A 234 6.21 -45.14 13.02
C ASP A 234 6.46 -44.92 11.52
N ALA A 235 7.30 -43.94 11.18
CA ALA A 235 7.68 -43.70 9.79
C ALA A 235 8.49 -44.84 9.19
N GLN A 236 9.35 -45.50 9.99
CA GLN A 236 10.14 -46.70 9.56
C GLN A 236 9.25 -47.90 9.29
N GLU A 237 8.23 -48.16 10.13
CA GLU A 237 7.28 -49.23 9.93
C GLU A 237 6.52 -49.07 8.59
N VAL A 238 6.02 -47.82 8.31
CA VAL A 238 5.35 -47.51 7.05
C VAL A 238 6.31 -47.68 5.87
N LEU A 239 7.54 -47.22 5.99
CA LEU A 239 8.55 -47.36 4.94
C LEU A 239 8.84 -48.82 4.62
N ALA A 240 8.97 -49.66 5.65
CA ALA A 240 9.24 -51.11 5.47
C ALA A 240 8.10 -51.75 4.65
N LYS A 241 6.84 -51.53 5.04
CA LYS A 241 5.67 -52.03 4.31
C LYS A 241 5.62 -51.52 2.86
N CYS A 242 6.01 -50.27 2.62
CA CYS A 242 6.07 -49.72 1.26
C CYS A 242 7.17 -50.40 0.42
N LYS A 243 8.34 -50.65 1.00
CA LYS A 243 9.46 -51.32 0.30
C LYS A 243 9.19 -52.78 -0.05
N GLU A 244 8.38 -53.48 0.73
CA GLU A 244 7.97 -54.84 0.41
C GLU A 244 7.11 -54.91 -0.85
N SER A 245 6.20 -53.94 -1.04
CA SER A 245 5.29 -53.97 -2.18
C SER A 245 5.85 -53.30 -3.44
N MET A 246 6.64 -52.22 -3.28
CA MET A 246 7.12 -51.31 -4.34
C MET A 246 6.02 -50.84 -5.30
N LYS A 247 4.76 -50.94 -4.87
CA LYS A 247 3.57 -50.52 -5.61
C LYS A 247 2.60 -49.81 -4.69
N ALA A 248 1.99 -48.79 -5.20
CA ALA A 248 0.92 -48.06 -4.53
C ALA A 248 -0.36 -48.11 -5.35
N MET A 249 -1.50 -48.22 -4.70
CA MET A 249 -2.81 -48.17 -5.35
C MET A 249 -3.27 -46.72 -5.42
N VAL A 250 -3.75 -46.27 -6.56
CA VAL A 250 -4.39 -44.97 -6.72
C VAL A 250 -5.78 -45.01 -6.07
N LYS A 251 -5.93 -44.36 -4.91
CA LYS A 251 -7.22 -44.30 -4.21
C LYS A 251 -8.16 -43.30 -4.91
N SER A 252 -7.68 -42.10 -5.19
CA SER A 252 -8.43 -41.11 -5.92
C SER A 252 -7.51 -40.12 -6.68
N MET A 253 -8.08 -39.54 -7.71
CA MET A 253 -7.50 -38.41 -8.43
C MET A 253 -8.60 -37.39 -8.68
N ASP A 254 -8.58 -36.33 -7.86
CA ASP A 254 -9.60 -35.28 -7.90
C ASP A 254 -9.04 -34.05 -8.61
N ARG A 255 -9.60 -33.75 -9.78
CA ARG A 255 -9.25 -32.57 -10.55
C ARG A 255 -10.19 -31.41 -10.25
N LYS A 256 -9.63 -30.26 -9.87
CA LYS A 256 -10.38 -29.04 -9.65
C LYS A 256 -9.77 -27.91 -10.47
N GLU A 257 -10.59 -27.27 -11.29
CA GLU A 257 -10.17 -26.03 -11.94
C GLU A 257 -10.30 -24.89 -10.95
N LYS A 258 -9.26 -24.06 -10.90
CA LYS A 258 -9.17 -22.88 -10.04
C LYS A 258 -8.87 -21.65 -10.88
N THR A 259 -9.51 -20.56 -10.50
CA THR A 259 -9.27 -19.24 -11.08
C THR A 259 -8.59 -18.36 -10.03
N GLU A 260 -7.47 -17.78 -10.40
CA GLU A 260 -6.82 -16.73 -9.63
C GLU A 260 -7.09 -15.40 -10.34
N HIS A 261 -7.89 -14.56 -9.69
CA HIS A 261 -8.31 -13.29 -10.27
C HIS A 261 -7.11 -12.37 -10.55
N ALA A 262 -7.26 -11.54 -11.57
CA ALA A 262 -6.34 -10.44 -11.82
C ALA A 262 -6.19 -9.57 -10.55
N PRO A 263 -4.96 -9.09 -10.26
CA PRO A 263 -4.73 -8.31 -9.06
C PRO A 263 -5.43 -6.95 -9.19
N LEU A 264 -5.98 -6.45 -8.09
CA LEU A 264 -6.47 -5.07 -8.03
C LEU A 264 -5.31 -4.08 -8.21
N LEU A 265 -5.63 -2.84 -8.56
CA LEU A 265 -4.69 -1.73 -8.64
C LEU A 265 -3.99 -1.48 -7.30
N TYR A 266 -2.99 -0.60 -7.27
CA TYR A 266 -2.28 -0.27 -6.06
C TYR A 266 -2.99 0.81 -5.24
N ASP A 267 -3.14 0.53 -3.94
CA ASP A 267 -3.09 1.52 -2.87
C ASP A 267 -1.62 1.71 -2.41
N LEU A 268 -1.36 2.68 -1.54
CA LEU A 268 0.00 2.90 -1.04
C LEU A 268 0.57 1.66 -0.32
N THR A 269 -0.23 0.99 0.49
CA THR A 269 0.21 -0.16 1.28
C THR A 269 0.61 -1.35 0.40
N SER A 270 -0.20 -1.68 -0.60
CA SER A 270 0.11 -2.79 -1.52
C SER A 270 1.28 -2.46 -2.44
N LEU A 271 1.44 -1.18 -2.84
CA LEU A 271 2.61 -0.72 -3.59
C LEU A 271 3.89 -0.87 -2.75
N GLN A 272 3.88 -0.42 -1.49
CA GLN A 272 5.01 -0.56 -0.58
C GLN A 272 5.40 -2.02 -0.35
N ARG A 273 4.41 -2.91 -0.21
CA ARG A 273 4.64 -4.36 -0.09
C ARG A 273 5.35 -4.95 -1.30
N ASP A 274 4.85 -4.67 -2.49
CA ASP A 274 5.43 -5.22 -3.71
C ASP A 274 6.78 -4.58 -4.02
N ALA A 275 6.96 -3.27 -3.79
CA ALA A 275 8.24 -2.59 -3.94
C ALA A 275 9.30 -3.15 -2.98
N ASN A 276 8.95 -3.45 -1.72
CA ASN A 276 9.87 -4.09 -0.79
C ASN A 276 10.24 -5.50 -1.25
N ARG A 277 9.25 -6.31 -1.61
CA ARG A 277 9.45 -7.71 -2.03
C ARG A 277 10.26 -7.84 -3.31
N ILE A 278 10.04 -6.96 -4.30
CA ILE A 278 10.58 -7.09 -5.66
C ILE A 278 11.84 -6.24 -5.84
N LEU A 279 11.82 -5.01 -5.31
CA LEU A 279 12.86 -4.00 -5.52
C LEU A 279 13.75 -3.80 -4.28
N GLY A 280 13.37 -4.34 -3.11
CA GLY A 280 14.08 -4.16 -1.85
C GLY A 280 13.94 -2.75 -1.25
N PHE A 281 12.99 -1.93 -1.71
CA PHE A 281 12.78 -0.58 -1.19
C PHE A 281 12.05 -0.60 0.15
N THR A 282 12.42 0.31 1.04
CA THR A 282 11.66 0.55 2.27
C THR A 282 10.31 1.22 1.96
N ALA A 283 9.38 1.15 2.90
CA ALA A 283 8.10 1.84 2.79
C ALA A 283 8.26 3.35 2.57
N GLN A 284 9.24 3.98 3.26
CA GLN A 284 9.53 5.41 3.12
C GLN A 284 10.13 5.75 1.75
N GLN A 285 11.07 4.94 1.24
CA GLN A 285 11.63 5.15 -0.10
C GLN A 285 10.55 5.04 -1.18
N THR A 286 9.68 4.02 -1.07
CA THR A 286 8.55 3.85 -1.99
C THR A 286 7.63 5.05 -1.99
N LEU A 287 7.26 5.56 -0.81
CA LEU A 287 6.45 6.77 -0.70
C LEU A 287 7.14 7.98 -1.33
N ASN A 288 8.41 8.19 -1.05
CA ASN A 288 9.16 9.35 -1.58
C ASN A 288 9.25 9.32 -3.11
N TYR A 289 9.55 8.15 -3.70
CA TYR A 289 9.59 8.00 -5.16
C TYR A 289 8.22 8.19 -5.79
N THR A 290 7.16 7.62 -5.20
CA THR A 290 5.80 7.80 -5.72
C THR A 290 5.33 9.24 -5.60
N GLN A 291 5.68 9.93 -4.52
CA GLN A 291 5.39 11.35 -4.34
C GLN A 291 6.12 12.21 -5.39
N ALA A 292 7.40 11.92 -5.67
CA ALA A 292 8.14 12.62 -6.71
C ALA A 292 7.53 12.40 -8.11
N LEU A 293 7.06 11.18 -8.40
CA LEU A 293 6.35 10.86 -9.65
C LEU A 293 5.01 11.60 -9.76
N TYR A 294 4.26 11.71 -8.67
CA TYR A 294 3.03 12.51 -8.61
C TYR A 294 3.29 14.00 -8.89
N GLU A 295 4.31 14.58 -8.26
CA GLU A 295 4.69 15.97 -8.48
C GLU A 295 5.16 16.24 -9.92
N LYS A 296 5.73 15.23 -10.59
CA LYS A 296 6.06 15.22 -12.03
C LYS A 296 4.85 14.91 -12.91
N LYS A 297 3.67 14.71 -12.37
CA LYS A 297 2.41 14.37 -13.06
C LYS A 297 2.40 13.02 -13.77
N LEU A 298 3.29 12.09 -13.38
CA LEU A 298 3.44 10.78 -14.03
C LEU A 298 2.53 9.71 -13.44
N VAL A 299 2.10 9.88 -12.19
CA VAL A 299 1.14 8.99 -11.50
C VAL A 299 0.10 9.83 -10.74
N THR A 300 -0.99 9.19 -10.33
CA THR A 300 -2.04 9.78 -9.49
C THR A 300 -1.59 9.87 -8.03
N TYR A 301 -2.40 10.48 -7.16
CA TYR A 301 -2.04 10.78 -5.77
C TYR A 301 -1.64 9.51 -4.99
N PRO A 302 -0.47 9.52 -4.30
CA PRO A 302 0.09 8.29 -3.73
C PRO A 302 -0.52 7.86 -2.40
N ARG A 303 -1.09 8.81 -1.61
CA ARG A 303 -1.62 8.48 -0.27
C ARG A 303 -3.10 8.12 -0.35
N THR A 304 -3.36 6.97 -0.94
CA THR A 304 -4.71 6.40 -1.05
C THR A 304 -4.77 5.02 -0.39
N ASP A 305 -5.92 4.68 0.16
CA ASP A 305 -6.27 3.36 0.65
C ASP A 305 -7.17 2.58 -0.32
N SER A 306 -7.60 3.24 -1.41
CA SER A 306 -8.41 2.61 -2.44
C SER A 306 -7.56 1.88 -3.48
N ARG A 307 -8.07 0.73 -3.90
CA ARG A 307 -7.53 -0.09 -4.99
C ARG A 307 -8.43 -0.08 -6.22
N TYR A 308 -9.37 0.87 -6.26
CA TYR A 308 -10.37 1.03 -7.31
C TYR A 308 -10.31 2.43 -7.89
N LEU A 309 -10.80 2.55 -9.12
CA LEU A 309 -11.04 3.81 -9.82
C LEU A 309 -12.52 4.19 -9.71
N THR A 310 -12.84 5.43 -10.00
CA THR A 310 -14.21 5.92 -10.11
C THR A 310 -14.82 5.52 -11.45
N GLU A 311 -16.15 5.40 -11.50
CA GLU A 311 -16.88 4.95 -12.70
C GLU A 311 -16.73 5.90 -13.90
N ASP A 312 -16.59 7.20 -13.65
CA ASP A 312 -16.38 8.23 -14.66
C ASP A 312 -15.03 8.09 -15.41
N MET A 313 -14.07 7.37 -14.83
CA MET A 313 -12.77 7.09 -15.45
C MET A 313 -12.82 5.96 -16.50
N LYS A 314 -13.86 5.13 -16.51
CA LYS A 314 -13.97 3.98 -17.43
C LYS A 314 -13.71 4.32 -18.90
N PRO A 315 -14.26 5.39 -19.47
CA PRO A 315 -14.09 5.69 -20.91
C PRO A 315 -12.64 5.95 -21.32
N MET A 316 -11.80 6.47 -20.41
CA MET A 316 -10.41 6.79 -20.72
C MET A 316 -9.45 5.59 -20.58
N LEU A 317 -9.82 4.59 -19.78
CA LEU A 317 -8.93 3.50 -19.41
C LEU A 317 -8.42 2.67 -20.58
N PRO A 318 -9.23 2.26 -21.59
CA PRO A 318 -8.72 1.45 -22.70
C PRO A 318 -7.60 2.15 -23.46
N SER A 319 -7.74 3.46 -23.71
CA SER A 319 -6.71 4.27 -24.37
C SER A 319 -5.45 4.40 -23.49
N LEU A 320 -5.62 4.70 -22.21
CA LEU A 320 -4.51 4.82 -21.27
C LEU A 320 -3.73 3.51 -21.15
N ILE A 321 -4.40 2.36 -21.01
CA ILE A 321 -3.79 1.04 -20.90
C ILE A 321 -2.95 0.73 -22.12
N THR A 322 -3.47 0.99 -23.33
CA THR A 322 -2.73 0.80 -24.59
C THR A 322 -1.47 1.65 -24.63
N GLN A 323 -1.59 2.95 -24.36
CA GLN A 323 -0.44 3.87 -24.36
C GLN A 323 0.61 3.50 -23.30
N VAL A 324 0.18 3.07 -22.11
CA VAL A 324 1.08 2.62 -21.04
C VAL A 324 1.81 1.34 -21.48
N ALA A 325 1.11 0.37 -22.08
CA ALA A 325 1.71 -0.87 -22.58
C ALA A 325 2.81 -0.58 -23.61
N GLU A 326 2.52 0.24 -24.62
CA GLU A 326 3.50 0.69 -25.61
C GLU A 326 4.70 1.38 -24.97
N LYS A 327 4.44 2.26 -24.00
CA LYS A 327 5.49 3.06 -23.31
C LYS A 327 6.48 2.22 -22.53
N ILE A 328 6.01 1.15 -21.89
CA ILE A 328 6.90 0.26 -21.10
C ILE A 328 7.42 -0.93 -21.91
N GLY A 329 7.04 -1.04 -23.19
CA GLY A 329 7.49 -2.11 -24.09
C GLY A 329 6.82 -3.46 -23.81
N ALA A 330 5.56 -3.46 -23.34
CA ALA A 330 4.78 -4.68 -23.21
C ALA A 330 4.25 -5.13 -24.58
N ASP A 331 4.49 -6.41 -24.93
CA ASP A 331 3.95 -6.97 -26.17
C ASP A 331 2.42 -7.06 -26.05
N ALA A 332 1.72 -6.71 -27.14
CA ALA A 332 0.26 -6.84 -27.21
C ALA A 332 -0.21 -8.29 -27.02
N ALA A 333 0.60 -9.27 -27.44
CA ALA A 333 0.33 -10.69 -27.25
C ALA A 333 0.34 -11.11 -25.77
N ASP A 334 1.05 -10.39 -24.91
CA ASP A 334 1.17 -10.72 -23.49
C ASP A 334 -0.06 -10.34 -22.66
N TRP A 335 -0.82 -9.32 -23.09
CA TRP A 335 -1.91 -8.75 -22.28
C TRP A 335 -3.29 -8.73 -22.97
N LYS A 336 -3.36 -8.95 -24.28
CA LYS A 336 -4.63 -9.17 -24.98
C LYS A 336 -5.01 -10.65 -24.90
N ALA A 337 -6.28 -10.93 -24.70
CA ALA A 337 -6.76 -12.31 -24.75
C ALA A 337 -6.59 -12.88 -26.16
N ASP A 338 -6.25 -14.17 -26.27
CA ASP A 338 -6.05 -14.90 -27.54
C ASP A 338 -7.23 -14.79 -28.53
N ASN A 339 -8.42 -14.41 -28.05
CA ASN A 339 -9.65 -14.33 -28.80
C ASN A 339 -10.08 -12.90 -29.17
N GLY A 340 -9.18 -11.90 -29.06
CA GLY A 340 -9.54 -10.50 -29.36
C GLY A 340 -10.57 -9.90 -28.37
N THR A 341 -10.71 -10.48 -27.19
CA THR A 341 -11.60 -9.98 -26.15
C THR A 341 -11.16 -8.58 -25.73
N GLU A 342 -12.09 -7.64 -25.69
CA GLU A 342 -11.85 -6.28 -25.23
C GLU A 342 -11.29 -6.29 -23.80
N LEU A 343 -10.41 -5.32 -23.51
CA LEU A 343 -9.88 -5.10 -22.16
C LEU A 343 -11.04 -4.91 -21.19
N SER A 344 -11.12 -5.76 -20.18
CA SER A 344 -12.12 -5.59 -19.14
C SER A 344 -11.64 -4.60 -18.09
N VAL A 345 -12.22 -3.42 -18.08
CA VAL A 345 -11.95 -2.37 -17.07
C VAL A 345 -12.97 -2.38 -15.94
N ASP A 346 -14.05 -3.18 -16.04
CA ASP A 346 -15.14 -3.20 -15.06
C ASP A 346 -14.69 -3.62 -13.66
N GLY A 347 -13.77 -4.58 -13.57
CA GLY A 347 -13.22 -5.04 -12.29
C GLY A 347 -12.35 -4.00 -11.56
N MET A 348 -11.93 -2.94 -12.24
CA MET A 348 -11.08 -1.88 -11.69
C MET A 348 -11.87 -0.67 -11.18
N CYS A 349 -13.14 -0.48 -11.59
CA CYS A 349 -13.95 0.68 -11.27
C CYS A 349 -15.08 0.31 -10.31
N ASP A 350 -15.14 1.01 -9.18
CA ASP A 350 -16.27 0.97 -8.23
C ASP A 350 -16.18 2.21 -7.35
N SER A 351 -16.92 3.26 -7.70
CA SER A 351 -16.92 4.54 -6.97
C SER A 351 -17.27 4.41 -5.49
N ARG A 352 -18.02 3.36 -5.08
CA ARG A 352 -18.37 3.11 -3.67
C ARG A 352 -17.19 2.65 -2.82
N LYS A 353 -16.10 2.20 -3.47
CA LYS A 353 -14.85 1.75 -2.84
C LYS A 353 -13.72 2.77 -2.95
N VAL A 354 -14.04 3.94 -3.47
CA VAL A 354 -13.13 5.10 -3.49
C VAL A 354 -13.58 6.04 -2.36
N SER A 355 -12.67 6.30 -1.42
CA SER A 355 -12.91 7.24 -0.32
C SER A 355 -12.51 8.66 -0.74
N ASP A 356 -11.33 9.10 -0.35
CA ASP A 356 -10.79 10.42 -0.68
C ASP A 356 -10.12 10.45 -2.06
N HIS A 357 -9.40 9.37 -2.39
CA HIS A 357 -8.66 9.22 -3.65
C HIS A 357 -8.83 7.82 -4.21
N HIS A 358 -8.84 7.72 -5.54
CA HIS A 358 -8.80 6.45 -6.25
C HIS A 358 -7.40 5.81 -6.21
N ALA A 359 -7.27 4.59 -6.74
CA ALA A 359 -6.03 3.84 -6.82
C ALA A 359 -4.90 4.59 -7.54
N ILE A 360 -3.66 4.20 -7.25
CA ILE A 360 -2.46 4.74 -7.89
C ILE A 360 -2.33 4.13 -9.30
N ILE A 361 -2.38 4.97 -10.32
CA ILE A 361 -2.19 4.58 -11.73
C ILE A 361 -1.26 5.57 -12.45
N PRO A 362 -0.64 5.17 -13.57
CA PRO A 362 0.02 6.12 -14.47
C PRO A 362 -0.98 7.12 -15.05
N THR A 363 -0.50 8.30 -15.42
CA THR A 363 -1.28 9.33 -16.10
C THR A 363 -0.97 9.36 -17.60
N GLY A 364 -1.78 10.08 -18.37
CA GLY A 364 -1.50 10.34 -19.79
C GLY A 364 -0.16 11.07 -20.01
N THR A 365 0.24 11.93 -19.08
CA THR A 365 1.53 12.63 -19.12
C THR A 365 2.72 11.67 -19.08
N MET A 366 2.63 10.55 -18.39
CA MET A 366 3.66 9.52 -18.37
C MET A 366 3.97 8.97 -19.75
N CYS A 367 2.95 8.80 -20.59
CA CYS A 367 3.11 8.25 -21.93
C CYS A 367 3.93 9.18 -22.84
N ALA A 368 3.83 10.49 -22.66
CA ALA A 368 4.60 11.49 -23.40
C ALA A 368 5.99 11.81 -22.80
N ALA A 369 6.25 11.43 -21.53
CA ALA A 369 7.47 11.79 -20.81
C ALA A 369 8.69 10.98 -21.25
N ASP A 370 9.89 11.56 -21.14
CA ASP A 370 11.15 10.82 -21.26
C ASP A 370 11.44 10.05 -19.96
N LEU A 371 11.17 8.76 -19.97
CA LEU A 371 11.41 7.89 -18.81
C LEU A 371 12.90 7.57 -18.59
N ALA A 372 13.76 7.81 -19.56
CA ALA A 372 15.19 7.58 -19.42
C ALA A 372 15.86 8.62 -18.49
N ALA A 373 15.28 9.82 -18.44
CA ALA A 373 15.76 10.91 -17.59
C ALA A 373 15.37 10.77 -16.10
N LEU A 374 14.53 9.78 -15.75
CA LEU A 374 14.11 9.56 -14.37
C LEU A 374 15.22 8.90 -13.54
N PRO A 375 15.35 9.26 -12.25
CA PRO A 375 16.16 8.51 -11.30
C PRO A 375 15.75 7.03 -11.25
N SER A 376 16.72 6.13 -11.05
CA SER A 376 16.48 4.68 -11.14
C SER A 376 15.38 4.19 -10.20
N GLY A 377 15.30 4.71 -8.96
CA GLY A 377 14.25 4.35 -8.00
C GLY A 377 12.85 4.80 -8.45
N GLU A 378 12.71 6.00 -8.98
CA GLU A 378 11.46 6.51 -9.52
C GLU A 378 11.03 5.69 -10.74
N LYS A 379 11.96 5.40 -11.65
CA LYS A 379 11.70 4.57 -12.84
C LYS A 379 11.21 3.18 -12.45
N ALA A 380 11.83 2.55 -11.45
CA ALA A 380 11.45 1.21 -10.97
C ALA A 380 10.03 1.21 -10.36
N ILE A 381 9.69 2.21 -9.57
CA ILE A 381 8.34 2.36 -9.00
C ILE A 381 7.31 2.63 -10.09
N LEU A 382 7.61 3.51 -11.04
CA LEU A 382 6.72 3.81 -12.16
C LEU A 382 6.43 2.54 -13.00
N GLN A 383 7.47 1.76 -13.30
CA GLN A 383 7.31 0.48 -14.01
C GLN A 383 6.43 -0.49 -13.21
N LEU A 384 6.61 -0.57 -11.88
CA LEU A 384 5.80 -1.44 -11.03
C LEU A 384 4.31 -1.05 -11.07
N ILE A 385 4.00 0.26 -11.02
CA ILE A 385 2.65 0.79 -11.12
C ILE A 385 2.06 0.52 -12.51
N ALA A 386 2.83 0.74 -13.57
CA ALA A 386 2.40 0.51 -14.95
C ALA A 386 2.10 -0.97 -15.23
N VAL A 387 2.99 -1.87 -14.83
CA VAL A 387 2.78 -3.31 -14.96
C VAL A 387 1.55 -3.77 -14.16
N ARG A 388 1.31 -3.20 -12.98
CA ARG A 388 0.10 -3.51 -12.21
C ARG A 388 -1.18 -3.10 -12.93
N LEU A 389 -1.20 -1.95 -13.59
CA LEU A 389 -2.35 -1.52 -14.40
C LEU A 389 -2.65 -2.53 -15.50
N LEU A 390 -1.63 -2.98 -16.24
CA LEU A 390 -1.78 -3.99 -17.28
C LEU A 390 -2.28 -5.33 -16.73
N CYS A 391 -1.72 -5.78 -15.61
CA CYS A 391 -2.16 -7.01 -14.94
C CYS A 391 -3.62 -6.94 -14.48
N ALA A 392 -4.05 -5.77 -13.97
CA ALA A 392 -5.43 -5.58 -13.51
C ALA A 392 -6.46 -5.61 -14.66
N ALA A 393 -6.05 -5.21 -15.85
CA ALA A 393 -6.88 -5.24 -17.07
C ALA A 393 -6.86 -6.60 -17.78
N ALA A 394 -5.91 -7.45 -17.48
CA ALA A 394 -5.72 -8.73 -18.13
C ALA A 394 -6.70 -9.81 -17.63
N PRO A 395 -6.94 -10.85 -18.42
CA PRO A 395 -7.77 -11.98 -17.99
C PRO A 395 -7.20 -12.71 -16.76
N ASN A 396 -8.08 -13.40 -16.06
CA ASN A 396 -7.72 -14.21 -14.87
C ASN A 396 -6.79 -15.36 -15.25
N HIS A 397 -5.87 -15.70 -14.33
CA HIS A 397 -5.08 -16.92 -14.42
C HIS A 397 -5.93 -18.14 -14.07
N ARG A 398 -5.93 -19.18 -14.92
CA ARG A 398 -6.66 -20.44 -14.69
C ARG A 398 -5.71 -21.62 -14.68
N TYR A 399 -5.88 -22.50 -13.70
CA TYR A 399 -5.10 -23.71 -13.59
C TYR A 399 -5.95 -24.87 -13.05
N ALA A 400 -5.59 -26.08 -13.45
CA ALA A 400 -6.12 -27.30 -12.83
C ALA A 400 -5.22 -27.70 -11.67
N GLU A 401 -5.82 -28.09 -10.54
CA GLU A 401 -5.15 -28.69 -9.40
C GLU A 401 -5.63 -30.14 -9.28
N ASP A 402 -4.74 -31.07 -9.56
CA ASP A 402 -4.98 -32.50 -9.42
C ASP A 402 -4.48 -32.94 -8.04
N MET A 403 -5.40 -33.42 -7.18
CA MET A 403 -5.08 -34.04 -5.91
C MET A 403 -5.02 -35.55 -6.10
N ILE A 404 -3.82 -36.08 -6.07
CA ILE A 404 -3.58 -37.52 -6.19
C ILE A 404 -3.46 -38.10 -4.77
N VAL A 405 -4.24 -39.11 -4.46
CA VAL A 405 -4.16 -39.88 -3.22
C VAL A 405 -3.79 -41.32 -3.57
N LEU A 406 -2.68 -41.77 -3.04
CA LEU A 406 -2.17 -43.15 -3.20
C LEU A 406 -2.25 -43.86 -1.87
N VAL A 407 -2.42 -45.19 -1.88
CA VAL A 407 -2.35 -46.03 -0.69
C VAL A 407 -1.22 -47.04 -0.86
N CYS A 408 -0.34 -47.12 0.13
CA CYS A 408 0.74 -48.09 0.20
C CYS A 408 1.01 -48.44 1.67
N GLY A 409 1.17 -49.71 1.98
CA GLY A 409 1.45 -50.17 3.35
C GLY A 409 0.39 -49.77 4.39
N GLY A 410 -0.84 -49.52 3.97
CA GLY A 410 -1.95 -49.09 4.84
C GLY A 410 -2.01 -47.57 5.08
N GLU A 411 -1.05 -46.80 4.58
CA GLU A 411 -1.01 -45.34 4.71
C GLU A 411 -1.34 -44.59 3.41
N GLU A 412 -1.86 -43.36 3.54
CA GLU A 412 -2.17 -42.49 2.41
C GLU A 412 -1.00 -41.57 2.08
N PHE A 413 -0.69 -41.45 0.80
CA PHE A 413 0.31 -40.56 0.24
C PHE A 413 -0.36 -39.57 -0.69
N THR A 414 -0.10 -38.29 -0.49
CA THR A 414 -0.75 -37.25 -1.25
C THR A 414 0.23 -36.46 -2.11
N LYS A 415 -0.22 -36.07 -3.30
CA LYS A 415 0.49 -35.13 -4.16
C LYS A 415 -0.50 -34.16 -4.81
N LYS A 416 -0.17 -32.89 -4.78
CA LYS A 416 -0.84 -31.85 -5.57
C LYS A 416 -0.02 -31.55 -6.81
N VAL A 417 -0.64 -31.65 -7.97
CA VAL A 417 -0.05 -31.26 -9.25
C VAL A 417 -0.84 -30.09 -9.79
N ARG A 418 -0.16 -29.04 -10.25
CA ARG A 418 -0.79 -27.88 -10.88
C ARG A 418 -0.45 -27.84 -12.34
N THR A 419 -1.47 -27.71 -13.18
CA THR A 419 -1.33 -27.56 -14.63
C THR A 419 -1.93 -26.23 -15.03
N VAL A 420 -1.14 -25.34 -15.60
CA VAL A 420 -1.65 -24.05 -16.11
C VAL A 420 -2.53 -24.31 -17.32
N LEU A 421 -3.78 -23.85 -17.25
CA LEU A 421 -4.75 -23.87 -18.34
C LEU A 421 -4.71 -22.60 -19.16
N TYR A 422 -4.55 -21.47 -18.49
CA TYR A 422 -4.44 -20.16 -19.08
C TYR A 422 -3.62 -19.24 -18.19
N SER A 423 -2.54 -18.67 -18.72
CA SER A 423 -1.61 -17.84 -17.93
C SER A 423 -2.22 -16.52 -17.47
N GLY A 424 -3.05 -15.89 -18.32
CA GLY A 424 -3.70 -14.62 -18.01
C GLY A 424 -2.71 -13.55 -17.57
N TRP A 425 -3.09 -12.76 -16.56
CA TRP A 425 -2.28 -11.67 -16.03
C TRP A 425 -0.86 -12.07 -15.57
N LYS A 426 -0.63 -13.35 -15.23
CA LYS A 426 0.70 -13.83 -14.81
C LYS A 426 1.74 -13.78 -15.92
N ASN A 427 1.31 -13.86 -17.20
CA ASN A 427 2.22 -13.73 -18.33
C ASN A 427 2.91 -12.37 -18.31
N ILE A 428 2.12 -11.28 -18.19
CA ILE A 428 2.63 -9.92 -18.08
C ILE A 428 3.58 -9.79 -16.88
N TRP A 429 3.12 -10.27 -15.72
CA TRP A 429 3.92 -10.18 -14.50
C TRP A 429 5.27 -10.86 -14.62
N GLN A 430 5.31 -12.08 -15.16
CA GLN A 430 6.52 -12.86 -15.37
C GLN A 430 7.47 -12.26 -16.41
N HIS A 431 6.94 -11.59 -17.43
CA HIS A 431 7.75 -10.87 -18.41
C HIS A 431 8.60 -9.78 -17.74
N PHE A 432 8.03 -8.96 -16.88
CA PHE A 432 8.72 -7.85 -16.21
C PHE A 432 9.43 -8.26 -14.92
N TYR A 433 8.89 -9.23 -14.21
CA TYR A 433 9.38 -9.72 -12.92
C TYR A 433 9.46 -11.23 -12.88
N PRO A 434 10.43 -11.82 -13.61
CA PRO A 434 10.59 -13.28 -13.69
C PRO A 434 10.83 -13.85 -12.29
N SER A 435 10.02 -14.83 -11.88
CA SER A 435 10.23 -15.55 -10.64
C SER A 435 11.40 -16.52 -10.80
N LYS A 436 12.23 -16.65 -9.74
CA LYS A 436 13.25 -17.70 -9.68
C LYS A 436 12.67 -19.10 -9.42
N GLU A 437 11.38 -19.21 -9.13
CA GLU A 437 10.71 -20.48 -9.04
C GLU A 437 10.72 -21.12 -10.43
N LYS A 438 11.43 -22.24 -10.53
CA LYS A 438 11.37 -23.08 -11.72
C LYS A 438 9.90 -23.37 -11.96
N GLU A 439 9.35 -22.86 -13.06
CA GLU A 439 8.09 -23.37 -13.58
C GLU A 439 8.21 -24.89 -13.53
N GLN A 440 7.34 -25.54 -12.75
CA GLN A 440 7.20 -26.95 -12.85
C GLN A 440 6.76 -27.16 -14.31
N LYS A 441 7.72 -27.56 -15.17
CA LYS A 441 7.39 -28.01 -16.52
C LYS A 441 6.14 -28.85 -16.38
N PRO A 442 5.16 -28.73 -17.29
CA PRO A 442 4.06 -29.66 -17.31
C PRO A 442 4.68 -31.06 -17.36
N CYS A 443 4.91 -31.65 -16.22
CA CYS A 443 5.22 -33.06 -16.15
C CYS A 443 3.98 -33.72 -16.68
N GLY A 444 4.06 -34.26 -17.89
CA GLY A 444 3.15 -35.29 -18.31
C GLY A 444 3.32 -36.46 -17.31
N GLY A 445 2.74 -36.25 -16.12
CA GLY A 445 2.67 -37.32 -15.13
C GLY A 445 1.90 -38.47 -15.73
N PRO A 446 2.17 -39.71 -15.27
CA PRO A 446 1.42 -40.85 -15.75
C PRO A 446 -0.07 -40.60 -15.58
N ILE A 447 -0.86 -40.89 -16.61
CA ILE A 447 -2.32 -40.83 -16.51
C ILE A 447 -2.71 -41.89 -15.45
N LEU A 448 -3.10 -41.39 -14.27
CA LEU A 448 -3.45 -42.24 -13.13
C LEU A 448 -4.97 -42.43 -13.10
N TYR A 449 -5.43 -43.67 -13.05
CA TYR A 449 -6.84 -43.98 -12.88
C TYR A 449 -7.10 -44.52 -11.48
N PRO A 450 -8.26 -44.26 -10.85
CA PRO A 450 -8.64 -44.90 -9.61
C PRO A 450 -8.51 -46.46 -9.68
N ASN A 451 -8.03 -47.05 -8.62
CA ASN A 451 -7.72 -48.48 -8.49
C ASN A 451 -6.54 -48.99 -9.33
N ALA A 452 -5.85 -48.14 -10.09
CA ALA A 452 -4.63 -48.56 -10.79
C ALA A 452 -3.49 -48.76 -9.79
N MET A 453 -2.63 -49.77 -10.06
CA MET A 453 -1.39 -50.01 -9.32
C MET A 453 -0.25 -49.27 -10.02
N VAL A 454 0.44 -48.42 -9.26
CA VAL A 454 1.58 -47.63 -9.75
C VAL A 454 2.84 -48.10 -9.04
N SER A 455 3.87 -48.43 -9.82
CA SER A 455 5.19 -48.73 -9.27
C SER A 455 5.94 -47.44 -8.95
N PHE A 456 6.68 -47.44 -7.85
CA PHE A 456 7.59 -46.36 -7.50
C PHE A 456 9.03 -46.88 -7.47
N SER A 457 9.97 -46.00 -7.83
CA SER A 457 11.39 -46.35 -7.90
C SER A 457 12.14 -46.09 -6.59
N GLN A 458 11.58 -45.23 -5.76
CA GLN A 458 12.22 -44.78 -4.52
C GLN A 458 11.19 -44.65 -3.40
N ALA A 459 11.57 -45.11 -2.21
CA ALA A 459 10.84 -44.86 -0.97
C ALA A 459 11.85 -44.50 0.13
N GLU A 460 11.65 -43.33 0.75
CA GLU A 460 12.57 -42.81 1.76
C GLU A 460 11.83 -42.02 2.86
N ILE A 461 12.46 -41.94 4.03
CA ILE A 461 12.01 -41.06 5.10
C ILE A 461 12.69 -39.69 4.91
N LYS A 462 11.90 -38.64 4.90
CA LYS A 462 12.37 -37.28 4.98
C LYS A 462 12.14 -36.74 6.37
N GLU A 463 13.23 -36.40 7.04
CA GLU A 463 13.21 -35.71 8.32
C GLU A 463 13.02 -34.21 8.08
N GLY A 464 12.14 -33.59 8.84
CA GLY A 464 11.93 -32.15 8.91
C GLY A 464 11.90 -31.70 10.35
N LYS A 465 11.99 -30.38 10.54
CA LYS A 465 11.80 -29.75 11.85
C LYS A 465 10.79 -28.61 11.68
N THR A 466 9.94 -28.43 12.69
CA THR A 466 9.11 -27.24 12.76
C THR A 466 10.00 -26.00 12.83
N THR A 467 9.56 -24.88 12.26
CA THR A 467 10.32 -23.63 12.21
C THR A 467 9.61 -22.54 13.02
N ALA A 468 10.40 -21.70 13.68
CA ALA A 468 9.88 -20.50 14.35
C ALA A 468 9.11 -19.62 13.36
N PRO A 469 8.18 -18.79 13.86
CA PRO A 469 7.61 -17.72 13.05
C PRO A 469 8.74 -16.83 12.48
N LYS A 470 8.55 -16.32 11.28
CA LYS A 470 9.53 -15.37 10.71
C LYS A 470 9.48 -14.03 11.43
N HIS A 471 10.60 -13.33 11.53
CA HIS A 471 10.63 -11.93 11.94
C HIS A 471 9.68 -11.10 11.08
N PHE A 472 9.17 -10.01 11.65
CA PHE A 472 8.41 -9.06 10.84
C PHE A 472 9.34 -8.43 9.79
N THR A 473 8.84 -8.40 8.57
CA THR A 473 9.36 -7.57 7.48
C THR A 473 8.29 -6.50 7.19
N ASP A 474 8.61 -5.49 6.39
CA ASP A 474 7.62 -4.50 5.97
C ASP A 474 6.35 -5.17 5.41
N VAL A 475 6.52 -6.24 4.62
CA VAL A 475 5.43 -7.04 4.05
C VAL A 475 4.55 -7.69 5.12
N ILE A 476 5.15 -8.44 6.05
CA ILE A 476 4.42 -9.18 7.10
C ILE A 476 3.77 -8.22 8.10
N HIS A 477 4.40 -7.10 8.39
CA HIS A 477 3.86 -6.08 9.27
C HIS A 477 2.58 -5.45 8.71
N PHE A 478 2.54 -5.12 7.43
CA PHE A 478 1.35 -4.60 6.76
C PHE A 478 0.20 -5.61 6.76
N GLU A 479 0.47 -6.89 6.49
CA GLU A 479 -0.55 -7.95 6.56
C GLU A 479 -1.14 -8.13 7.96
N SER A 480 -0.31 -8.09 9.01
CA SER A 480 -0.76 -8.21 10.39
C SER A 480 -1.61 -7.02 10.85
N ARG A 481 -1.35 -5.81 10.36
CA ARG A 481 -2.19 -4.62 10.61
C ARG A 481 -3.57 -4.76 9.97
N GLN A 482 -3.65 -5.18 8.72
CA GLN A 482 -4.94 -5.40 8.03
C GLN A 482 -5.79 -6.45 8.78
N TRP A 483 -5.17 -7.52 9.26
CA TRP A 483 -5.86 -8.56 10.00
C TRP A 483 -6.43 -8.08 11.36
N LYS A 484 -5.72 -7.23 12.10
CA LYS A 484 -6.21 -6.65 13.36
C LYS A 484 -7.32 -5.61 13.13
N TYR A 485 -7.21 -4.79 12.10
CA TYR A 485 -8.26 -3.81 11.76
C TYR A 485 -9.56 -4.48 11.31
N SER A 486 -9.50 -5.59 10.57
CA SER A 486 -10.68 -6.32 10.15
C SER A 486 -11.42 -7.00 11.32
N LYS A 487 -10.68 -7.48 12.34
CA LYS A 487 -11.28 -8.04 13.57
C LYS A 487 -11.92 -6.97 14.47
N CYS A 488 -11.38 -5.77 14.53
CA CYS A 488 -12.00 -4.68 15.31
C CYS A 488 -13.28 -4.13 14.65
N LYS A 489 -13.43 -4.24 13.33
CA LYS A 489 -14.67 -3.85 12.64
C LYS A 489 -15.80 -4.87 12.76
N GLY A 490 -15.52 -6.10 13.18
CA GLY A 490 -16.53 -7.17 13.35
C GLY A 490 -17.03 -7.35 14.79
N ALA A 491 -16.62 -6.50 15.72
CA ALA A 491 -17.00 -6.55 17.14
C ALA A 491 -17.78 -5.29 17.60
N GLY A 492 -18.41 -4.58 16.64
CA GLY A 492 -19.29 -3.44 16.91
C GLY A 492 -20.69 -3.71 16.38
#